data_e4066a52eb7bd39374b07401f300aba0
#
_entry.id   e4066a52eb7bd39374b07401f300aba0
#
_cell.length_a   1.000
_cell.length_b   1.000
_cell.length_c   1.000
_cell.angle_alpha   90.00
_cell.angle_beta   90.00
_cell.angle_gamma   90.00
#
_symmetry.space_group_name_H-M   'P 1'
#
loop_
_entity.id
_entity.type
_entity.pdbx_description
1 polymer ?
#
loop_
_entity_poly.entity_id
_entity_poly.type
_entity_poly.pdbx_seq_one_letter_code
_entity_poly.pdbx_strand_id
1 'polypeptide(L)'
;MSSNLNPAQQEKALKLELRLAQISKNEGCQLNFLDFVRSQWPEFIAGRHHKIIAEKLERVASGELKRLIINMAPRHTKSEFASFLFPAWMMGKNPSMKIIQATHTTELAVNFGRKTKNLLDMDSYKMVFPEVKLAADSKASGRWDTSAGGMYYAVGVGS
;
A
#
# COMPACT_ATOMS: atom_id res chain seq x y z
N MET A 1 43.48 -0.46 -11.27
CA MET A 1 44.01 -0.40 -9.89
C MET A 1 42.90 -0.84 -8.96
N SER A 2 42.91 -2.15 -8.63
CA SER A 2 41.92 -2.74 -7.69
C SER A 2 42.33 -2.34 -6.29
N SER A 3 41.60 -1.43 -5.65
CA SER A 3 41.82 -1.09 -4.25
C SER A 3 41.48 -2.30 -3.38
N ASN A 4 42.49 -2.97 -2.85
CA ASN A 4 42.35 -4.01 -1.85
C ASN A 4 41.81 -3.39 -0.55
N LEU A 5 40.49 -3.34 -0.43
CA LEU A 5 39.83 -2.98 0.81
C LEU A 5 40.11 -4.08 1.86
N ASN A 6 40.37 -3.71 3.09
CA ASN A 6 40.47 -4.67 4.16
C ASN A 6 39.09 -5.29 4.48
N PRO A 7 39.00 -6.47 5.14
CA PRO A 7 37.74 -7.17 5.40
C PRO A 7 36.69 -6.31 6.08
N ALA A 8 37.03 -5.43 7.00
CA ALA A 8 36.09 -4.52 7.67
C ALA A 8 35.56 -3.45 6.73
N GLN A 9 36.38 -2.96 5.80
CA GLN A 9 35.94 -2.02 4.77
C GLN A 9 35.04 -2.69 3.73
N GLN A 10 35.31 -3.95 3.37
CA GLN A 10 34.46 -4.74 2.48
C GLN A 10 33.08 -4.98 3.11
N GLU A 11 33.02 -5.36 4.39
CA GLU A 11 31.75 -5.54 5.12
C GLU A 11 30.95 -4.23 5.19
N LYS A 12 31.61 -3.11 5.47
CA LYS A 12 30.95 -1.80 5.51
C LYS A 12 30.42 -1.38 4.14
N ALA A 13 31.18 -1.63 3.07
CA ALA A 13 30.76 -1.34 1.69
C ALA A 13 29.54 -2.20 1.32
N LEU A 14 29.56 -3.50 1.60
CA LEU A 14 28.42 -4.39 1.33
C LEU A 14 27.16 -3.96 2.08
N LYS A 15 27.28 -3.59 3.37
CA LYS A 15 26.14 -3.08 4.15
C LYS A 15 25.56 -1.80 3.54
N LEU A 16 26.42 -0.92 3.05
CA LEU A 16 25.97 0.32 2.39
C LEU A 16 25.26 0.03 1.07
N GLU A 17 25.79 -0.84 0.24
CA GLU A 17 25.17 -1.26 -1.01
C GLU A 17 23.79 -1.89 -0.79
N LEU A 18 23.68 -2.81 0.18
CA LEU A 18 22.40 -3.42 0.54
C LEU A 18 21.39 -2.37 1.03
N ARG A 19 21.83 -1.38 1.79
CA ARG A 19 20.98 -0.29 2.27
C ARG A 19 20.51 0.61 1.13
N LEU A 20 21.38 0.95 0.19
CA LEU A 20 21.03 1.74 -0.99
C LEU A 20 20.04 0.98 -1.89
N ALA A 21 20.26 -0.33 -2.12
CA ALA A 21 19.33 -1.16 -2.88
C ALA A 21 17.95 -1.22 -2.22
N GLN A 22 17.88 -1.32 -0.88
CA GLN A 22 16.62 -1.31 -0.15
C GLN A 22 15.89 0.04 -0.26
N ILE A 23 16.61 1.16 -0.17
CA ILE A 23 16.03 2.51 -0.35
C ILE A 23 15.47 2.64 -1.76
N SER A 24 16.22 2.30 -2.79
CA SER A 24 15.77 2.36 -4.19
C SER A 24 14.53 1.48 -4.44
N LYS A 25 14.50 0.27 -3.84
CA LYS A 25 13.33 -0.61 -3.91
C LYS A 25 12.10 0.02 -3.25
N ASN A 26 12.27 0.64 -2.07
CA ASN A 26 11.17 1.29 -1.36
C ASN A 26 10.64 2.50 -2.14
N GLU A 27 11.51 3.32 -2.73
CA GLU A 27 11.13 4.42 -3.62
C GLU A 27 10.35 3.91 -4.83
N GLY A 28 10.77 2.81 -5.45
CA GLY A 28 10.02 2.14 -6.51
C GLY A 28 8.61 1.76 -6.07
N CYS A 29 8.44 1.20 -4.87
CA CYS A 29 7.14 0.86 -4.30
C CYS A 29 6.26 2.09 -3.99
N GLN A 30 6.85 3.22 -3.64
CA GLN A 30 6.10 4.47 -3.46
C GLN A 30 5.58 5.04 -4.77
N LEU A 31 6.32 4.88 -5.86
CA LEU A 31 5.99 5.43 -7.18
C LEU A 31 5.09 4.51 -7.99
N ASN A 32 5.29 3.21 -7.92
CA ASN A 32 4.59 2.21 -8.71
C ASN A 32 3.72 1.30 -7.83
N PHE A 33 2.43 1.27 -8.12
CA PHE A 33 1.47 0.50 -7.34
C PHE A 33 1.71 -1.02 -7.44
N LEU A 34 2.11 -1.53 -8.62
CA LEU A 34 2.33 -2.94 -8.79
C LEU A 34 3.58 -3.43 -8.02
N ASP A 35 4.61 -2.60 -7.92
CA ASP A 35 5.81 -2.91 -7.12
C ASP A 35 5.48 -2.86 -5.62
N PHE A 36 4.62 -1.95 -5.19
CA PHE A 36 4.06 -1.97 -3.84
C PHE A 36 3.29 -3.27 -3.58
N VAL A 37 2.40 -3.69 -4.48
CA VAL A 37 1.66 -4.95 -4.35
C VAL A 37 2.61 -6.13 -4.16
N ARG A 38 3.65 -6.24 -4.98
CA ARG A 38 4.66 -7.29 -4.88
C ARG A 38 5.43 -7.26 -3.57
N SER A 39 5.70 -6.08 -3.04
CA SER A 39 6.40 -5.91 -1.77
C SER A 39 5.57 -6.36 -0.57
N GLN A 40 4.23 -6.19 -0.63
CA GLN A 40 3.31 -6.56 0.45
C GLN A 40 2.73 -7.97 0.28
N TRP A 41 2.79 -8.52 -0.92
CA TRP A 41 2.30 -9.86 -1.26
C TRP A 41 3.36 -10.62 -2.08
N PRO A 42 4.36 -11.25 -1.43
CA PRO A 42 5.50 -11.88 -2.11
C PRO A 42 5.12 -13.00 -3.09
N GLU A 43 4.05 -13.73 -2.82
CA GLU A 43 3.57 -14.85 -3.66
C GLU A 43 2.72 -14.37 -4.85
N PHE A 44 2.50 -13.05 -4.98
CA PHE A 44 1.67 -12.50 -6.03
C PHE A 44 2.31 -12.60 -7.40
N ILE A 45 1.61 -13.24 -8.34
CA ILE A 45 1.99 -13.36 -9.74
C ILE A 45 1.16 -12.40 -10.59
N ALA A 46 1.82 -11.41 -11.16
CA ALA A 46 1.17 -10.38 -11.97
C ALA A 46 0.77 -10.89 -13.36
N GLY A 47 -0.52 -11.08 -13.61
CA GLY A 47 -1.07 -11.26 -14.94
C GLY A 47 -1.26 -9.94 -15.70
N ARG A 48 -1.62 -10.04 -16.98
CA ARG A 48 -1.85 -8.87 -17.86
C ARG A 48 -2.91 -7.91 -17.29
N HIS A 49 -4.02 -8.45 -16.78
CA HIS A 49 -5.10 -7.66 -16.17
C HIS A 49 -4.64 -6.86 -14.94
N HIS A 50 -3.76 -7.43 -14.12
CA HIS A 50 -3.21 -6.72 -12.96
C HIS A 50 -2.40 -5.49 -13.36
N LYS A 51 -1.61 -5.58 -14.43
CA LYS A 51 -0.83 -4.45 -14.96
C LYS A 51 -1.74 -3.32 -15.44
N ILE A 52 -2.82 -3.68 -16.17
CA ILE A 52 -3.82 -2.71 -16.66
C ILE A 52 -4.53 -2.02 -15.49
N ILE A 53 -4.96 -2.79 -14.48
CA ILE A 53 -5.64 -2.22 -13.31
C ILE A 53 -4.69 -1.31 -12.54
N ALA A 54 -3.45 -1.74 -12.31
CA ALA A 54 -2.45 -0.95 -11.60
C ALA A 54 -2.21 0.41 -12.28
N GLU A 55 -1.99 0.40 -13.61
CA GLU A 55 -1.86 1.64 -14.40
C GLU A 55 -3.05 2.59 -14.21
N LYS A 56 -4.29 2.06 -14.26
CA LYS A 56 -5.49 2.89 -14.07
C LYS A 56 -5.62 3.42 -12.64
N LEU A 57 -5.26 2.61 -11.65
CA LEU A 57 -5.25 3.04 -10.24
C LEU A 57 -4.17 4.10 -9.99
N GLU A 58 -2.99 4.00 -10.61
CA GLU A 58 -1.96 5.03 -10.54
C GLU A 58 -2.43 6.37 -11.13
N ARG A 59 -3.20 6.34 -12.23
CA ARG A 59 -3.84 7.54 -12.81
C ARG A 59 -4.94 8.11 -11.90
N VAL A 60 -5.64 7.27 -11.13
CA VAL A 60 -6.55 7.75 -10.07
C VAL A 60 -5.74 8.42 -8.97
N ALA A 61 -4.64 7.83 -8.55
CA ALA A 61 -3.78 8.38 -7.50
C ALA A 61 -3.15 9.73 -7.86
N SER A 62 -2.80 9.93 -9.14
CA SER A 62 -2.28 11.20 -9.65
C SER A 62 -3.36 12.27 -9.85
N GLY A 63 -4.65 11.90 -9.75
CA GLY A 63 -5.79 12.80 -10.03
C GLY A 63 -6.10 12.98 -11.51
N GLU A 64 -5.36 12.35 -12.42
CA GLU A 64 -5.63 12.36 -13.86
C GLU A 64 -6.99 11.69 -14.17
N LEU A 65 -7.25 10.54 -13.52
CA LEU A 65 -8.49 9.80 -13.66
C LEU A 65 -9.35 9.95 -12.39
N LYS A 66 -10.46 10.65 -12.47
CA LYS A 66 -11.32 10.94 -11.31
C LYS A 66 -12.35 9.85 -11.01
N ARG A 67 -12.68 9.02 -11.98
CA ARG A 67 -13.71 7.96 -11.89
C ARG A 67 -13.21 6.72 -12.61
N LEU A 68 -13.26 5.58 -11.95
CA LEU A 68 -12.85 4.29 -12.50
C LEU A 68 -13.88 3.23 -12.16
N ILE A 69 -14.33 2.50 -13.16
CA ILE A 69 -15.15 1.30 -13.00
C ILE A 69 -14.32 0.09 -13.41
N ILE A 70 -14.23 -0.91 -12.54
CA ILE A 70 -13.50 -2.15 -12.79
C ILE A 70 -14.48 -3.31 -12.82
N ASN A 71 -14.78 -3.80 -14.02
CA ASN A 71 -15.58 -5.01 -14.23
C ASN A 71 -14.67 -6.22 -14.48
N MET A 72 -14.79 -7.22 -13.61
CA MET A 72 -13.94 -8.40 -13.64
C MET A 72 -14.68 -9.60 -13.04
N ALA A 73 -14.38 -10.79 -13.54
CA ALA A 73 -14.90 -12.03 -12.98
C ALA A 73 -14.54 -12.16 -11.47
N PRO A 74 -15.34 -12.87 -10.68
CA PRO A 74 -15.01 -13.21 -9.30
C PRO A 74 -13.65 -13.92 -9.20
N ARG A 75 -12.98 -13.81 -8.07
CA ARG A 75 -11.69 -14.48 -7.74
C ARG A 75 -10.48 -14.06 -8.61
N HIS A 76 -10.56 -12.93 -9.31
CA HIS A 76 -9.45 -12.34 -10.07
C HIS A 76 -8.80 -11.16 -9.32
N THR A 77 -8.73 -11.22 -8.00
CA THR A 77 -8.03 -10.26 -7.11
C THR A 77 -8.50 -8.80 -7.16
N LYS A 78 -9.61 -8.50 -7.88
CA LYS A 78 -10.16 -7.14 -8.00
C LYS A 78 -10.28 -6.42 -6.66
N SER A 79 -10.89 -7.07 -5.68
CA SER A 79 -11.13 -6.48 -4.36
C SER A 79 -9.85 -6.35 -3.54
N GLU A 80 -8.91 -7.29 -3.68
CA GLU A 80 -7.59 -7.18 -3.03
C GLU A 80 -6.83 -5.95 -3.56
N PHE A 81 -6.91 -5.67 -4.86
CA PHE A 81 -6.30 -4.50 -5.47
C PHE A 81 -7.03 -3.21 -5.08
N ALA A 82 -8.33 -3.11 -5.41
CA ALA A 82 -9.07 -1.85 -5.33
C ALA A 82 -9.56 -1.51 -3.91
N SER A 83 -9.91 -2.52 -3.10
CA SER A 83 -10.53 -2.30 -1.79
C SER A 83 -9.58 -2.51 -0.60
N PHE A 84 -8.39 -3.04 -0.82
CA PHE A 84 -7.42 -3.33 0.24
C PHE A 84 -6.06 -2.67 -0.02
N LEU A 85 -5.32 -3.10 -1.06
CA LEU A 85 -3.95 -2.63 -1.30
C LEU A 85 -3.89 -1.19 -1.80
N PHE A 86 -4.82 -0.79 -2.67
CA PHE A 86 -4.86 0.57 -3.20
C PHE A 86 -5.16 1.63 -2.13
N PRO A 87 -6.16 1.47 -1.25
CA PRO A 87 -6.34 2.38 -0.12
C PRO A 87 -5.10 2.51 0.77
N ALA A 88 -4.42 1.39 1.06
CA ALA A 88 -3.18 1.41 1.83
C ALA A 88 -2.08 2.21 1.13
N TRP A 89 -1.88 1.98 -0.17
CA TRP A 89 -0.89 2.70 -0.97
C TRP A 89 -1.20 4.20 -1.07
N MET A 90 -2.48 4.56 -1.26
CA MET A 90 -2.93 5.95 -1.29
C MET A 90 -2.64 6.68 0.02
N MET A 91 -2.90 6.03 1.16
CA MET A 91 -2.57 6.59 2.48
C MET A 91 -1.05 6.67 2.71
N GLY A 92 -0.28 5.75 2.12
CA GLY A 92 1.17 5.83 2.11
C GLY A 92 1.67 7.09 1.41
N LYS A 93 1.11 7.39 0.25
CA LYS A 93 1.46 8.59 -0.55
C LYS A 93 0.96 9.89 0.06
N ASN A 94 -0.17 9.85 0.74
CA ASN A 94 -0.78 11.00 1.41
C ASN A 94 -1.39 10.58 2.76
N PRO A 95 -0.63 10.63 3.84
CA PRO A 95 -1.09 10.23 5.17
C PRO A 95 -2.29 11.02 5.71
N SER A 96 -2.59 12.20 5.16
CA SER A 96 -3.75 13.03 5.53
C SER A 96 -5.01 12.72 4.70
N MET A 97 -4.95 11.75 3.79
CA MET A 97 -6.07 11.41 2.90
C MET A 97 -7.26 10.84 3.68
N LYS A 98 -8.46 11.21 3.25
CA LYS A 98 -9.72 10.66 3.76
C LYS A 98 -10.30 9.69 2.75
N ILE A 99 -10.55 8.46 3.17
CA ILE A 99 -11.06 7.36 2.34
C ILE A 99 -12.38 6.88 2.90
N ILE A 100 -13.39 6.77 2.04
CA ILE A 100 -14.66 6.11 2.34
C ILE A 100 -14.70 4.82 1.53
N GLN A 101 -14.82 3.70 2.22
CA GLN A 101 -15.00 2.37 1.65
C GLN A 101 -16.45 1.94 1.81
N ALA A 102 -17.22 2.00 0.73
CA ALA A 102 -18.61 1.54 0.70
C ALA A 102 -18.70 0.14 0.07
N THR A 103 -19.43 -0.76 0.72
CA THR A 103 -19.71 -2.11 0.19
C THR A 103 -21.17 -2.48 0.43
N HIS A 104 -21.60 -3.64 -0.12
CA HIS A 104 -22.96 -4.13 0.05
C HIS A 104 -23.36 -4.33 1.53
N THR A 105 -22.45 -4.83 2.36
CA THR A 105 -22.69 -4.99 3.79
C THR A 105 -21.65 -4.26 4.62
N THR A 106 -22.04 -3.75 5.80
CA THR A 106 -21.11 -3.12 6.75
C THR A 106 -20.01 -4.09 7.17
N GLU A 107 -20.33 -5.35 7.37
CA GLU A 107 -19.36 -6.39 7.75
C GLU A 107 -18.23 -6.50 6.71
N LEU A 108 -18.56 -6.54 5.43
CA LEU A 108 -17.57 -6.62 4.35
C LEU A 108 -16.70 -5.36 4.32
N ALA A 109 -17.30 -4.17 4.47
CA ALA A 109 -16.56 -2.91 4.52
C ALA A 109 -15.58 -2.87 5.70
N VAL A 110 -16.03 -3.26 6.89
CA VAL A 110 -15.23 -3.33 8.12
C VAL A 110 -14.09 -4.35 7.98
N ASN A 111 -14.33 -5.48 7.30
CA ASN A 111 -13.26 -6.45 7.01
C ASN A 111 -12.15 -5.85 6.16
N PHE A 112 -12.46 -5.08 5.11
CA PHE A 112 -11.45 -4.36 4.35
C PHE A 112 -10.76 -3.29 5.18
N GLY A 113 -11.50 -2.53 5.99
CA GLY A 113 -10.94 -1.53 6.90
C GLY A 113 -9.94 -2.13 7.88
N ARG A 114 -10.26 -3.28 8.47
CA ARG A 114 -9.37 -4.03 9.36
C ARG A 114 -8.13 -4.54 8.65
N LYS A 115 -8.28 -5.13 7.45
CA LYS A 115 -7.14 -5.58 6.64
C LYS A 115 -6.20 -4.43 6.33
N THR A 116 -6.73 -3.30 5.85
CA THR A 116 -5.95 -2.11 5.52
C THR A 116 -5.23 -1.57 6.74
N LYS A 117 -5.93 -1.43 7.87
CA LYS A 117 -5.34 -0.98 9.13
C LYS A 117 -4.18 -1.87 9.58
N ASN A 118 -4.39 -3.19 9.56
CA ASN A 118 -3.35 -4.15 9.94
C ASN A 118 -2.13 -4.07 9.02
N LEU A 119 -2.35 -3.86 7.72
CA LEU A 119 -1.25 -3.69 6.78
C LEU A 119 -0.42 -2.43 7.10
N LEU A 120 -1.05 -1.31 7.43
CA LEU A 120 -0.35 -0.08 7.80
C LEU A 120 0.54 -0.27 9.04
N ASP A 121 0.20 -1.22 9.90
CA ASP A 121 0.98 -1.52 11.12
C ASP A 121 2.11 -2.54 10.90
N MET A 122 2.14 -3.22 9.75
CA MET A 122 3.20 -4.18 9.42
C MET A 122 4.55 -3.50 9.15
N ASP A 123 5.64 -4.12 9.56
CA ASP A 123 7.01 -3.64 9.30
C ASP A 123 7.31 -3.51 7.80
N SER A 124 6.80 -4.44 6.97
CA SER A 124 6.93 -4.39 5.51
C SER A 124 6.34 -3.11 4.92
N TYR A 125 5.20 -2.66 5.42
CA TYR A 125 4.57 -1.41 5.00
C TYR A 125 5.35 -0.19 5.53
N LYS A 126 5.73 -0.20 6.82
CA LYS A 126 6.50 0.87 7.47
C LYS A 126 7.87 1.10 6.83
N MET A 127 8.48 0.05 6.25
CA MET A 127 9.71 0.19 5.47
C MET A 127 9.50 0.99 4.19
N VAL A 128 8.34 0.87 3.53
CA VAL A 128 7.99 1.63 2.32
C VAL A 128 7.50 3.03 2.66
N PHE A 129 6.65 3.16 3.69
CA PHE A 129 6.00 4.41 4.09
C PHE A 129 6.25 4.71 5.58
N PRO A 130 7.46 5.11 5.98
CA PRO A 130 7.83 5.30 7.39
C PRO A 130 7.07 6.44 8.08
N GLU A 131 6.55 7.40 7.32
CA GLU A 131 5.83 8.56 7.84
C GLU A 131 4.38 8.24 8.23
N VAL A 132 3.83 7.11 7.76
CA VAL A 132 2.44 6.73 8.06
C VAL A 132 2.36 6.08 9.43
N LYS A 133 1.58 6.69 10.32
CA LYS A 133 1.32 6.15 11.66
C LYS A 133 -0.17 6.20 11.94
N LEU A 134 -0.70 5.17 12.58
CA LEU A 134 -2.06 5.17 13.09
C LEU A 134 -2.16 6.12 14.29
N ALA A 135 -3.29 6.80 14.43
CA ALA A 135 -3.56 7.61 15.62
C ALA A 135 -3.73 6.68 16.85
N ALA A 136 -3.24 7.12 18.01
CA ALA A 136 -3.18 6.30 19.22
C ALA A 136 -4.54 5.83 19.73
N ASP A 137 -5.60 6.60 19.47
CA ASP A 137 -6.98 6.34 19.87
C ASP A 137 -7.79 5.55 18.81
N SER A 138 -7.20 5.29 17.66
CA SER A 138 -7.85 4.59 16.53
C SER A 138 -7.96 3.08 16.76
N LYS A 139 -8.88 2.65 17.65
CA LYS A 139 -9.06 1.23 17.99
C LYS A 139 -10.07 0.50 17.10
N ALA A 140 -11.06 1.18 16.54
CA ALA A 140 -12.11 0.57 15.74
C ALA A 140 -11.60 0.06 14.39
N SER A 141 -12.23 -0.99 13.86
CA SER A 141 -11.89 -1.56 12.55
C SER A 141 -12.62 -0.88 11.39
N GLY A 142 -13.80 -0.33 11.65
CA GLY A 142 -14.64 0.31 10.64
C GLY A 142 -14.36 1.80 10.46
N ARG A 143 -13.74 2.44 11.45
CA ARG A 143 -13.30 3.83 11.37
C ARG A 143 -12.01 4.00 12.14
N TRP A 144 -11.01 4.51 11.48
CA TRP A 144 -9.71 4.77 12.09
C TRP A 144 -9.01 5.92 11.39
N ASP A 145 -8.11 6.56 12.11
CA ASP A 145 -7.43 7.78 11.69
C ASP A 145 -5.90 7.57 11.68
N THR A 146 -5.21 8.34 10.85
CA THR A 146 -3.76 8.46 10.90
C THR A 146 -3.36 9.61 11.81
N SER A 147 -2.13 9.58 12.32
CA SER A 147 -1.58 10.69 13.10
C SER A 147 -1.44 12.00 12.30
N ALA A 148 -1.48 11.91 10.97
CA ALA A 148 -1.43 13.06 10.06
C ALA A 148 -2.83 13.64 9.72
N GLY A 149 -3.91 13.17 10.37
CA GLY A 149 -5.27 13.63 10.15
C GLY A 149 -6.00 12.99 8.96
N GLY A 150 -5.45 11.91 8.40
CA GLY A 150 -6.16 11.07 7.44
C GLY A 150 -7.20 10.20 8.13
N MET A 151 -8.18 9.74 7.39
CA MET A 151 -9.29 8.94 7.91
C MET A 151 -9.65 7.82 6.94
N TYR A 152 -9.91 6.65 7.47
CA TYR A 152 -10.58 5.55 6.76
C TYR A 152 -11.95 5.31 7.40
N TYR A 153 -12.99 5.29 6.58
CA TYR A 153 -14.36 5.04 7.02
C TYR A 153 -15.02 3.95 6.19
N ALA A 154 -15.34 2.84 6.84
CA ALA A 154 -16.02 1.69 6.24
C ALA A 154 -17.52 1.75 6.49
N VAL A 155 -18.32 1.62 5.43
CA VAL A 155 -19.79 1.73 5.50
C VAL A 155 -20.46 0.69 4.59
N GLY A 156 -21.55 0.10 5.05
CA GLY A 156 -22.44 -0.72 4.22
C GLY A 156 -23.51 0.14 3.56
N VAL A 157 -23.84 -0.12 2.31
CA VAL A 157 -24.95 0.53 1.62
C VAL A 157 -26.27 -0.08 2.13
N GLY A 158 -27.12 0.72 2.77
CA GLY A 158 -28.41 0.27 3.33
C GLY A 158 -28.38 -0.12 4.82
N SER A 159 -27.30 0.23 5.52
CA SER A 159 -27.20 0.10 6.99
C SER A 159 -27.36 1.44 7.68
#